data_fcd3837565fd52908f54e478fef6bf86
#
_entry.id   fcd3837565fd52908f54e478fef6bf86
#
_cell.length_a   1.000
_cell.length_b   1.000
_cell.length_c   1.000
_cell.angle_alpha   90.00
_cell.angle_beta   90.00
_cell.angle_gamma   90.00
#
_symmetry.space_group_name_H-M   'P 1'
#
loop_
_entity.id
_entity.type
_entity.pdbx_description
1 polymer ?
#
loop_
_entity_poly.entity_id
_entity_poly.type
_entity_poly.pdbx_seq_one_letter_code
_entity_poly.pdbx_strand_id
1 'polypeptide(L)'
;QAMGYQTEILEQRPQVGGRAYQFKERGYTFDMGPSLITAPDIIEDVFRAAGRRRVDYLDFIPLDPYYRIFFHDGSHIDYNGDAAGMKAQMAVNDPDDAARYDDFMAAIKPIHQAIIAERLGARPFDRLSTMLAFIPKALKLGAFWPVAHFVRRYFKDARHHFMFSFHPLFIGGNPFRAPSVYLSIPYLEKDGGVWFTRGGMYSLVEALARLFTDIGGRIHTDTAVEEILVKDGRAVGVRAGGAELEADVVVSNADVGFTYSRLIRSEHRRKWTDKRIARLDHTMSCVVLYLGVRRRYPKLAHHTLILTKRYQELLADIFDRKVLADDFSMYLHAPTVTDPGMAPEGGESLYVLVPVPNLKADIDWEREEGPFVDRIIDFLERWGLAGLREHLEVKRVFGPRDFRDRLSSLDGNAFGIEPKLTQTAWFRPHNASEDIKGLYFVGAGTHPGAGVPGVMLSAEAMAYCIRRDEAWQRGGGL
;
A
#
# COMPACT_ATOMS: atom_id res chain seq x y z
N GLN A 1 -21.11 -3.05 -9.89
CA GLN A 1 -21.64 -3.34 -11.23
C GLN A 1 -21.78 -4.84 -11.46
N ALA A 2 -20.72 -5.67 -11.27
CA ALA A 2 -20.78 -7.12 -11.48
C ALA A 2 -21.83 -7.85 -10.60
N MET A 3 -22.26 -7.26 -9.52
CA MET A 3 -23.33 -7.75 -8.64
C MET A 3 -24.75 -7.35 -9.11
N GLY A 4 -24.89 -6.65 -10.24
CA GLY A 4 -26.18 -6.20 -10.80
C GLY A 4 -26.64 -4.81 -10.35
N TYR A 5 -25.82 -4.06 -9.60
CA TYR A 5 -26.13 -2.66 -9.29
C TYR A 5 -25.80 -1.75 -10.45
N GLN A 6 -26.58 -0.68 -10.63
CA GLN A 6 -26.15 0.45 -11.43
C GLN A 6 -25.15 1.26 -10.61
N THR A 7 -23.92 1.41 -11.10
CA THR A 7 -22.84 1.97 -10.33
C THR A 7 -22.17 3.13 -11.06
N GLU A 8 -21.93 4.22 -10.34
CA GLU A 8 -21.19 5.39 -10.81
C GLU A 8 -20.00 5.66 -9.89
N ILE A 9 -18.88 6.07 -10.48
CA ILE A 9 -17.70 6.52 -9.76
C ILE A 9 -17.57 8.03 -9.94
N LEU A 10 -17.44 8.75 -8.83
CA LEU A 10 -17.15 10.19 -8.82
C LEU A 10 -15.71 10.37 -8.36
N GLU A 11 -14.87 10.89 -9.22
CA GLU A 11 -13.44 11.14 -8.97
C GLU A 11 -13.16 12.64 -9.06
N GLN A 12 -12.58 13.21 -7.99
CA GLN A 12 -12.26 14.65 -7.94
C GLN A 12 -11.17 15.09 -8.91
N ARG A 13 -10.33 14.18 -9.37
CA ARG A 13 -9.18 14.45 -10.25
C ARG A 13 -9.54 14.14 -11.70
N PRO A 14 -8.74 14.66 -12.67
CA PRO A 14 -8.98 14.39 -14.10
C PRO A 14 -8.72 12.94 -14.51
N GLN A 15 -8.13 12.12 -13.64
CA GLN A 15 -7.86 10.70 -13.86
C GLN A 15 -8.22 9.89 -12.63
N VAL A 16 -8.75 8.70 -12.83
CA VAL A 16 -8.97 7.70 -11.76
C VAL A 16 -7.65 7.17 -11.22
N GLY A 17 -7.67 6.54 -10.05
CA GLY A 17 -6.52 5.84 -9.49
C GLY A 17 -6.11 6.31 -8.11
N GLY A 18 -6.49 7.51 -7.71
CA GLY A 18 -6.21 8.03 -6.38
C GLY A 18 -4.71 8.00 -6.04
N ARG A 19 -4.28 7.07 -5.18
CA ARG A 19 -2.88 6.86 -4.80
C ARG A 19 -2.08 6.02 -5.81
N ALA A 20 -2.72 5.42 -6.81
CA ALA A 20 -2.10 4.75 -7.94
C ALA A 20 -2.30 5.60 -9.20
N TYR A 21 -1.45 6.59 -9.38
CA TYR A 21 -1.53 7.61 -10.42
C TYR A 21 -0.28 7.54 -11.29
N GLN A 22 -0.30 8.15 -12.47
CA GLN A 22 0.85 8.24 -13.37
C GLN A 22 0.93 9.65 -13.96
N PHE A 23 2.13 10.14 -14.18
CA PHE A 23 2.35 11.31 -15.03
C PHE A 23 3.49 11.08 -16.03
N LYS A 24 3.45 11.82 -17.13
CA LYS A 24 4.47 11.81 -18.18
C LYS A 24 5.06 13.18 -18.34
N GLU A 25 6.38 13.26 -18.45
CA GLU A 25 7.09 14.49 -18.66
C GLU A 25 8.36 14.27 -19.48
N ARG A 26 8.56 15.02 -20.55
CA ARG A 26 9.73 14.94 -21.45
C ARG A 26 10.03 13.52 -21.94
N GLY A 27 9.01 12.70 -22.18
CA GLY A 27 9.17 11.31 -22.60
C GLY A 27 9.42 10.30 -21.47
N TYR A 28 9.58 10.76 -20.24
CA TYR A 28 9.65 9.90 -19.06
C TYR A 28 8.25 9.61 -18.52
N THR A 29 8.04 8.40 -18.07
CA THR A 29 6.79 7.95 -17.44
C THR A 29 7.07 7.59 -15.99
N PHE A 30 6.26 8.11 -15.06
CA PHE A 30 6.43 7.92 -13.62
C PHE A 30 5.13 7.42 -12.99
N ASP A 31 5.17 6.22 -12.42
CA ASP A 31 4.10 5.75 -11.55
C ASP A 31 4.19 6.43 -10.18
N MET A 32 3.06 6.92 -9.69
CA MET A 32 2.95 7.55 -8.38
C MET A 32 2.19 6.61 -7.43
N GLY A 33 2.91 5.89 -6.58
CA GLY A 33 2.31 5.00 -5.58
C GLY A 33 2.80 3.56 -5.67
N PRO A 34 1.93 2.56 -5.85
CA PRO A 34 2.37 1.17 -5.94
C PRO A 34 3.27 0.96 -7.16
N SER A 35 4.27 0.09 -6.99
CA SER A 35 5.30 -0.19 -8.01
C SER A 35 5.40 -1.67 -8.35
N LEU A 36 4.64 -2.53 -7.66
CA LEU A 36 4.73 -3.98 -7.81
C LEU A 36 3.38 -4.67 -7.56
N ILE A 37 3.24 -5.87 -8.10
CA ILE A 37 2.12 -6.78 -7.88
C ILE A 37 2.64 -8.06 -7.23
N THR A 38 2.07 -8.43 -6.07
CA THR A 38 2.46 -9.63 -5.31
C THR A 38 1.36 -10.70 -5.23
N ALA A 39 0.16 -10.40 -5.68
CA ALA A 39 -0.99 -11.30 -5.63
C ALA A 39 -1.79 -11.24 -6.94
N PRO A 40 -1.23 -11.76 -8.06
CA PRO A 40 -1.92 -11.73 -9.36
C PRO A 40 -3.28 -12.41 -9.33
N ASP A 41 -3.45 -13.47 -8.54
CA ASP A 41 -4.71 -14.22 -8.44
C ASP A 41 -5.87 -13.38 -7.91
N ILE A 42 -5.61 -12.46 -6.97
CA ILE A 42 -6.63 -11.54 -6.44
C ILE A 42 -7.11 -10.60 -7.55
N ILE A 43 -6.20 -10.17 -8.43
CA ILE A 43 -6.54 -9.35 -9.60
C ILE A 43 -7.34 -10.17 -10.61
N GLU A 44 -6.90 -11.40 -10.92
CA GLU A 44 -7.63 -12.32 -11.80
C GLU A 44 -9.07 -12.54 -11.32
N ASP A 45 -9.29 -12.67 -10.02
CA ASP A 45 -10.62 -12.86 -9.44
C ASP A 45 -11.57 -11.68 -9.71
N VAL A 46 -11.05 -10.44 -9.76
CA VAL A 46 -11.86 -9.25 -10.11
C VAL A 46 -12.34 -9.33 -11.55
N PHE A 47 -11.46 -9.70 -12.50
CA PHE A 47 -11.83 -9.87 -13.90
C PHE A 47 -12.79 -11.04 -14.07
N ARG A 48 -12.55 -12.16 -13.39
CA ARG A 48 -13.44 -13.33 -13.41
C ARG A 48 -14.84 -13.01 -12.86
N ALA A 49 -14.92 -12.23 -11.77
CA ALA A 49 -16.21 -11.78 -11.21
C ALA A 49 -17.02 -10.92 -12.20
N ALA A 50 -16.34 -10.24 -13.13
CA ALA A 50 -16.95 -9.46 -14.19
C ALA A 50 -17.18 -10.28 -15.49
N GLY A 51 -16.89 -11.60 -15.50
CA GLY A 51 -17.01 -12.45 -16.69
C GLY A 51 -15.99 -12.13 -17.79
N ARG A 52 -14.80 -11.64 -17.40
CA ARG A 52 -13.72 -11.25 -18.32
C ARG A 52 -12.42 -11.94 -17.93
N ARG A 53 -11.43 -11.91 -18.83
CA ARG A 53 -10.07 -12.41 -18.60
C ARG A 53 -9.12 -11.23 -18.47
N ARG A 54 -8.26 -11.20 -17.45
CA ARG A 54 -7.27 -10.14 -17.26
C ARG A 54 -6.36 -9.96 -18.47
N VAL A 55 -5.93 -11.06 -19.10
CA VAL A 55 -5.01 -11.03 -20.25
C VAL A 55 -5.54 -10.23 -21.45
N ASP A 56 -6.84 -10.01 -21.55
CA ASP A 56 -7.46 -9.18 -22.60
C ASP A 56 -7.37 -7.67 -22.27
N TYR A 57 -6.86 -7.32 -21.07
CA TYR A 57 -6.79 -5.95 -20.56
C TYR A 57 -5.39 -5.47 -20.24
N LEU A 58 -4.53 -6.32 -19.68
CA LEU A 58 -3.16 -5.96 -19.32
C LEU A 58 -2.23 -7.16 -19.27
N ASP A 59 -0.92 -6.89 -19.45
CA ASP A 59 0.15 -7.86 -19.37
C ASP A 59 0.89 -7.75 -18.04
N PHE A 60 1.13 -8.90 -17.39
CA PHE A 60 2.03 -9.03 -16.26
C PHE A 60 3.41 -9.48 -16.72
N ILE A 61 4.44 -8.82 -16.20
CA ILE A 61 5.85 -9.13 -16.46
C ILE A 61 6.44 -9.65 -15.14
N PRO A 62 6.94 -10.89 -15.07
CA PRO A 62 7.57 -11.39 -13.86
C PRO A 62 8.89 -10.66 -13.61
N LEU A 63 9.22 -10.42 -12.37
CA LEU A 63 10.47 -9.79 -11.97
C LEU A 63 11.44 -10.82 -11.37
N ASP A 64 12.72 -10.69 -11.72
CA ASP A 64 13.83 -11.43 -11.14
C ASP A 64 15.11 -10.58 -11.21
N PRO A 65 15.73 -10.21 -10.09
CA PRO A 65 15.24 -10.43 -8.71
C PRO A 65 13.96 -9.61 -8.41
N TYR A 66 13.22 -10.03 -7.38
CA TYR A 66 12.11 -9.24 -6.83
C TYR A 66 12.62 -7.91 -6.31
N TYR A 67 13.71 -7.96 -5.51
CA TYR A 67 14.39 -6.80 -4.93
C TYR A 67 15.90 -7.06 -4.92
N ARG A 68 16.70 -6.05 -5.23
CA ARG A 68 18.12 -6.01 -4.86
C ARG A 68 18.26 -5.20 -3.58
N ILE A 69 18.72 -5.84 -2.51
CA ILE A 69 18.82 -5.26 -1.17
C ILE A 69 20.28 -4.97 -0.87
N PHE A 70 20.66 -3.69 -0.85
CA PHE A 70 22.00 -3.26 -0.47
C PHE A 70 22.06 -2.94 1.01
N PHE A 71 23.09 -3.44 1.67
CA PHE A 71 23.38 -3.17 3.07
C PHE A 71 24.41 -2.05 3.23
N HIS A 72 24.54 -1.52 4.45
CA HIS A 72 25.43 -0.41 4.75
C HIS A 72 26.93 -0.70 4.53
N ASP A 73 27.33 -1.96 4.48
CA ASP A 73 28.69 -2.42 4.19
C ASP A 73 28.98 -2.56 2.68
N GLY A 74 28.02 -2.23 1.84
CA GLY A 74 28.11 -2.33 0.37
C GLY A 74 27.79 -3.71 -0.18
N SER A 75 27.61 -4.72 0.67
CA SER A 75 27.11 -6.03 0.24
C SER A 75 25.64 -5.95 -0.21
N HIS A 76 25.19 -6.91 -1.00
CA HIS A 76 23.79 -7.00 -1.40
C HIS A 76 23.31 -8.46 -1.50
N ILE A 77 22.01 -8.62 -1.47
CA ILE A 77 21.29 -9.86 -1.75
C ILE A 77 20.26 -9.57 -2.84
N ASP A 78 20.21 -10.42 -3.85
CA ASP A 78 19.14 -10.46 -4.84
C ASP A 78 18.03 -11.37 -4.32
N TYR A 79 17.00 -10.75 -3.73
CA TYR A 79 15.89 -11.45 -3.13
C TYR A 79 14.91 -11.92 -4.21
N ASN A 80 14.63 -13.24 -4.23
CA ASN A 80 13.72 -13.86 -5.20
C ASN A 80 13.02 -15.10 -4.62
N GLY A 81 12.28 -15.83 -5.48
CA GLY A 81 11.55 -17.05 -5.10
C GLY A 81 12.39 -18.33 -5.10
N ASP A 82 13.62 -18.30 -5.59
CA ASP A 82 14.51 -19.47 -5.64
C ASP A 82 15.10 -19.77 -4.25
N ALA A 83 14.56 -20.77 -3.58
CA ALA A 83 15.01 -21.17 -2.24
C ALA A 83 16.48 -21.61 -2.20
N ALA A 84 16.99 -22.24 -3.25
CA ALA A 84 18.39 -22.70 -3.30
C ALA A 84 19.33 -21.50 -3.47
N GLY A 85 19.02 -20.59 -4.39
CA GLY A 85 19.76 -19.36 -4.61
C GLY A 85 19.73 -18.44 -3.37
N MET A 86 18.58 -18.31 -2.71
CA MET A 86 18.46 -17.54 -1.46
C MET A 86 19.34 -18.10 -0.35
N LYS A 87 19.32 -19.43 -0.12
CA LYS A 87 20.18 -20.08 0.88
C LYS A 87 21.66 -19.90 0.56
N ALA A 88 22.04 -20.02 -0.72
CA ALA A 88 23.42 -19.81 -1.13
C ALA A 88 23.92 -18.37 -0.84
N GLN A 89 23.10 -17.36 -1.14
CA GLN A 89 23.42 -15.96 -0.83
C GLN A 89 23.48 -15.69 0.70
N MET A 90 22.53 -16.24 1.46
CA MET A 90 22.52 -16.12 2.93
C MET A 90 23.74 -16.77 3.57
N ALA A 91 24.19 -17.93 3.05
CA ALA A 91 25.33 -18.66 3.58
C ALA A 91 26.66 -17.89 3.48
N VAL A 92 26.77 -16.93 2.55
CA VAL A 92 27.92 -16.01 2.47
C VAL A 92 28.03 -15.15 3.74
N ASN A 93 26.88 -14.80 4.32
CA ASN A 93 26.81 -13.95 5.52
C ASN A 93 26.81 -14.78 6.82
N ASP A 94 25.95 -15.80 6.86
CA ASP A 94 25.81 -16.71 8.01
C ASP A 94 25.23 -18.06 7.54
N PRO A 95 26.07 -19.15 7.52
CA PRO A 95 25.64 -20.48 7.12
C PRO A 95 24.55 -21.08 8.03
N ASP A 96 24.57 -20.77 9.33
CA ASP A 96 23.57 -21.27 10.30
C ASP A 96 22.20 -20.66 9.98
N ASP A 97 22.15 -19.37 9.65
CA ASP A 97 20.93 -18.68 9.23
C ASP A 97 20.39 -19.26 7.92
N ALA A 98 21.29 -19.52 6.94
CA ALA A 98 20.91 -20.13 5.68
C ALA A 98 20.26 -21.52 5.88
N ALA A 99 20.79 -22.33 6.81
CA ALA A 99 20.21 -23.64 7.16
C ALA A 99 18.80 -23.53 7.74
N ARG A 100 18.44 -22.40 8.36
CA ARG A 100 17.11 -22.15 8.98
C ARG A 100 16.07 -21.54 8.03
N TYR A 101 16.44 -21.25 6.79
CA TYR A 101 15.54 -20.64 5.81
C TYR A 101 14.25 -21.46 5.61
N ASP A 102 14.39 -22.78 5.43
CA ASP A 102 13.25 -23.66 5.18
C ASP A 102 12.33 -23.75 6.41
N ASP A 103 12.89 -23.77 7.63
CA ASP A 103 12.14 -23.73 8.89
C ASP A 103 11.34 -22.44 9.02
N PHE A 104 11.94 -21.31 8.67
CA PHE A 104 11.27 -20.01 8.67
C PHE A 104 10.10 -20.00 7.66
N MET A 105 10.34 -20.43 6.43
CA MET A 105 9.30 -20.49 5.39
C MET A 105 8.16 -21.43 5.79
N ALA A 106 8.47 -22.57 6.41
CA ALA A 106 7.47 -23.49 6.94
C ALA A 106 6.63 -22.84 8.06
N ALA A 107 7.25 -22.02 8.90
CA ALA A 107 6.55 -21.36 10.01
C ALA A 107 5.61 -20.24 9.55
N ILE A 108 5.93 -19.51 8.48
CA ILE A 108 5.09 -18.43 7.95
C ILE A 108 4.03 -18.91 6.95
N LYS A 109 4.19 -20.10 6.37
CA LYS A 109 3.22 -20.71 5.45
C LYS A 109 1.79 -20.76 6.01
N PRO A 110 1.54 -21.22 7.25
CA PRO A 110 0.19 -21.24 7.82
C PRO A 110 -0.42 -19.84 7.99
N ILE A 111 0.41 -18.80 8.20
CA ILE A 111 -0.04 -17.40 8.26
C ILE A 111 -0.56 -16.99 6.88
N HIS A 112 0.23 -17.24 5.83
CA HIS A 112 -0.16 -16.98 4.45
C HIS A 112 -1.44 -17.73 4.07
N GLN A 113 -1.52 -19.02 4.36
CA GLN A 113 -2.72 -19.83 4.09
C GLN A 113 -3.96 -19.23 4.73
N ALA A 114 -3.89 -18.80 6.00
CA ALA A 114 -5.02 -18.19 6.69
C ALA A 114 -5.45 -16.86 6.06
N ILE A 115 -4.50 -15.97 5.75
CA ILE A 115 -4.81 -14.62 5.30
C ILE A 115 -5.24 -14.58 3.83
N ILE A 116 -4.52 -15.29 2.97
CA ILE A 116 -4.69 -15.23 1.51
C ILE A 116 -5.55 -16.40 1.02
N ALA A 117 -5.12 -17.66 1.21
CA ALA A 117 -5.78 -18.81 0.62
C ALA A 117 -7.19 -19.07 1.21
N GLU A 118 -7.36 -18.93 2.53
CA GLU A 118 -8.68 -19.00 3.18
C GLU A 118 -9.45 -17.67 3.11
N ARG A 119 -8.89 -16.67 2.45
CA ARG A 119 -9.47 -15.33 2.20
C ARG A 119 -9.93 -14.62 3.48
N LEU A 120 -9.21 -14.82 4.59
CA LEU A 120 -9.53 -14.14 5.83
C LEU A 120 -9.42 -12.61 5.67
N GLY A 121 -8.51 -12.13 4.83
CA GLY A 121 -8.40 -10.71 4.46
C GLY A 121 -9.64 -10.14 3.75
N ALA A 122 -10.46 -10.98 3.11
CA ALA A 122 -11.70 -10.60 2.46
C ALA A 122 -12.94 -10.73 3.35
N ARG A 123 -12.81 -11.27 4.57
CA ARG A 123 -13.93 -11.40 5.52
C ARG A 123 -13.99 -10.16 6.42
N PRO A 124 -15.14 -9.48 6.50
CA PRO A 124 -15.24 -8.31 7.37
C PRO A 124 -15.08 -8.70 8.85
N PHE A 125 -14.25 -7.92 9.56
CA PHE A 125 -14.08 -8.03 11.02
C PHE A 125 -14.95 -6.99 11.75
N ASP A 126 -16.21 -6.91 11.38
CA ASP A 126 -17.18 -5.93 11.88
C ASP A 126 -18.06 -6.46 13.04
N ARG A 127 -17.87 -7.73 13.42
CA ARG A 127 -18.54 -8.36 14.56
C ARG A 127 -17.52 -8.85 15.59
N LEU A 128 -17.80 -8.57 16.86
CA LEU A 128 -16.96 -9.05 17.98
C LEU A 128 -16.84 -10.57 17.99
N SER A 129 -17.91 -11.29 17.62
CA SER A 129 -17.90 -12.76 17.50
C SER A 129 -16.88 -13.26 16.47
N THR A 130 -16.73 -12.58 15.34
CA THR A 130 -15.71 -12.89 14.32
C THR A 130 -14.30 -12.73 14.90
N MET A 131 -14.08 -11.65 15.65
CA MET A 131 -12.79 -11.41 16.32
C MET A 131 -12.50 -12.49 17.37
N LEU A 132 -13.46 -12.81 18.23
CA LEU A 132 -13.30 -13.85 19.27
C LEU A 132 -13.04 -15.23 18.66
N ALA A 133 -13.73 -15.59 17.58
CA ALA A 133 -13.52 -16.84 16.87
C ALA A 133 -12.13 -16.93 16.22
N PHE A 134 -11.52 -15.78 15.86
CA PHE A 134 -10.18 -15.73 15.27
C PHE A 134 -9.05 -15.85 16.31
N ILE A 135 -9.25 -15.44 17.57
CA ILE A 135 -8.21 -15.42 18.61
C ILE A 135 -7.46 -16.74 18.76
N PRO A 136 -8.11 -17.92 18.87
CA PRO A 136 -7.39 -19.19 19.01
C PRO A 136 -6.47 -19.50 17.82
N LYS A 137 -6.93 -19.19 16.60
CA LYS A 137 -6.12 -19.36 15.39
C LYS A 137 -4.94 -18.39 15.39
N ALA A 138 -5.17 -17.13 15.74
CA ALA A 138 -4.13 -16.10 15.82
C ALA A 138 -3.05 -16.43 16.86
N LEU A 139 -3.43 -17.00 18.03
CA LEU A 139 -2.50 -17.47 19.04
C LEU A 139 -1.65 -18.64 18.52
N LYS A 140 -2.28 -19.63 17.87
CA LYS A 140 -1.59 -20.78 17.28
C LYS A 140 -0.57 -20.35 16.20
N LEU A 141 -0.89 -19.32 15.42
CA LEU A 141 -0.04 -18.75 14.37
C LEU A 141 1.04 -17.81 14.93
N GLY A 142 1.01 -17.47 16.21
CA GLY A 142 1.88 -16.45 16.77
C GLY A 142 1.64 -15.04 16.21
N ALA A 143 0.41 -14.78 15.73
CA ALA A 143 0.05 -13.60 14.97
C ALA A 143 0.13 -12.27 15.75
N PHE A 144 0.26 -12.33 17.07
CA PHE A 144 0.36 -11.15 17.96
C PHE A 144 1.80 -10.65 18.17
N TRP A 145 2.81 -11.46 17.80
CA TRP A 145 4.20 -11.02 17.93
C TRP A 145 4.52 -9.95 16.90
N PRO A 146 5.37 -8.95 17.22
CA PRO A 146 5.93 -8.07 16.20
C PRO A 146 6.71 -8.86 15.15
N VAL A 147 6.62 -8.45 13.88
CA VAL A 147 7.32 -9.09 12.76
C VAL A 147 8.81 -9.25 13.04
N ALA A 148 9.49 -8.17 13.47
CA ALA A 148 10.92 -8.19 13.76
C ALA A 148 11.28 -9.20 14.88
N HIS A 149 10.42 -9.33 15.91
CA HIS A 149 10.64 -10.31 16.98
C HIS A 149 10.48 -11.75 16.46
N PHE A 150 9.47 -12.00 15.60
CA PHE A 150 9.26 -13.33 15.01
C PHE A 150 10.46 -13.75 14.17
N VAL A 151 10.98 -12.87 13.31
CA VAL A 151 12.12 -13.11 12.41
C VAL A 151 13.41 -13.41 13.21
N ARG A 152 13.67 -12.68 14.31
CA ARG A 152 14.84 -12.88 15.19
C ARG A 152 14.89 -14.25 15.87
N ARG A 153 13.81 -15.01 15.88
CA ARG A 153 13.80 -16.39 16.39
C ARG A 153 14.45 -17.39 15.43
N TYR A 154 14.57 -17.00 14.15
CA TYR A 154 15.11 -17.87 13.11
C TYR A 154 16.52 -17.44 12.68
N PHE A 155 16.77 -16.15 12.60
CA PHE A 155 17.99 -15.60 12.06
C PHE A 155 18.74 -14.78 13.12
N LYS A 156 20.10 -14.76 13.01
CA LYS A 156 20.99 -14.02 13.89
C LYS A 156 21.63 -12.81 13.20
N ASP A 157 21.98 -12.95 11.90
CA ASP A 157 22.59 -11.86 11.13
C ASP A 157 21.60 -10.69 10.94
N ALA A 158 22.08 -9.48 11.16
CA ALA A 158 21.28 -8.27 11.04
C ALA A 158 20.72 -8.05 9.63
N ARG A 159 21.44 -8.49 8.60
CA ARG A 159 21.01 -8.40 7.20
C ARG A 159 19.80 -9.31 6.93
N HIS A 160 19.83 -10.53 7.47
CA HIS A 160 18.70 -11.46 7.37
C HIS A 160 17.51 -11.03 8.21
N HIS A 161 17.74 -10.42 9.40
CA HIS A 161 16.67 -9.79 10.17
C HIS A 161 15.95 -8.74 9.33
N PHE A 162 16.72 -7.85 8.69
CA PHE A 162 16.14 -6.83 7.86
C PHE A 162 15.39 -7.44 6.68
N MET A 163 16.04 -8.30 5.90
CA MET A 163 15.52 -8.91 4.67
C MET A 163 14.14 -9.57 4.86
N PHE A 164 13.88 -10.17 6.01
CA PHE A 164 12.58 -10.81 6.28
C PHE A 164 11.64 -9.97 7.17
N SER A 165 12.07 -8.81 7.66
CA SER A 165 11.22 -7.96 8.51
C SER A 165 10.78 -6.65 7.86
N PHE A 166 11.34 -6.22 6.73
CA PHE A 166 11.04 -4.92 6.13
C PHE A 166 9.65 -4.83 5.47
N HIS A 167 9.05 -5.94 5.09
CA HIS A 167 7.80 -6.00 4.31
C HIS A 167 6.64 -5.14 4.89
N PRO A 168 6.42 -5.02 6.21
CA PRO A 168 5.44 -4.09 6.74
C PRO A 168 5.63 -2.64 6.31
N LEU A 169 6.86 -2.21 5.99
CA LEU A 169 7.12 -0.85 5.52
C LEU A 169 6.43 -0.55 4.18
N PHE A 170 6.21 -1.55 3.34
CA PHE A 170 5.46 -1.41 2.08
C PHE A 170 3.99 -1.03 2.27
N ILE A 171 3.48 -1.20 3.48
CA ILE A 171 2.13 -0.81 3.90
C ILE A 171 2.14 0.23 5.03
N GLY A 172 3.30 0.87 5.23
CA GLY A 172 3.50 1.92 6.23
C GLY A 172 3.57 1.43 7.68
N GLY A 173 3.78 0.14 7.91
CA GLY A 173 3.88 -0.45 9.25
C GLY A 173 5.31 -0.49 9.78
N ASN A 174 5.49 -0.14 11.05
CA ASN A 174 6.75 -0.35 11.75
C ASN A 174 6.91 -1.85 12.10
N PRO A 175 7.90 -2.59 11.57
CA PRO A 175 8.07 -4.03 11.81
C PRO A 175 8.30 -4.40 13.27
N PHE A 176 8.70 -3.44 14.12
CA PHE A 176 8.85 -3.64 15.57
C PHE A 176 7.52 -3.53 16.33
N ARG A 177 6.42 -3.14 15.65
CA ARG A 177 5.06 -3.01 16.21
C ARG A 177 3.99 -3.72 15.38
N ALA A 178 4.23 -3.86 14.07
CA ALA A 178 3.31 -4.54 13.16
C ALA A 178 3.23 -6.02 13.51
N PRO A 179 2.01 -6.58 13.64
CA PRO A 179 1.82 -7.99 14.00
C PRO A 179 2.33 -8.94 12.91
N SER A 180 2.79 -10.12 13.32
CA SER A 180 3.41 -11.12 12.43
C SER A 180 2.48 -11.71 11.37
N VAL A 181 1.19 -11.38 11.38
CA VAL A 181 0.29 -11.68 10.24
C VAL A 181 0.82 -11.12 8.91
N TYR A 182 1.59 -10.05 8.95
CA TYR A 182 2.23 -9.46 7.76
C TYR A 182 3.42 -10.25 7.22
N LEU A 183 3.86 -11.31 7.92
CA LEU A 183 4.77 -12.32 7.37
C LEU A 183 4.08 -13.20 6.30
N SER A 184 2.78 -13.01 6.09
CA SER A 184 2.11 -13.51 4.88
C SER A 184 2.72 -12.95 3.59
N ILE A 185 3.31 -11.75 3.62
CA ILE A 185 3.84 -11.06 2.42
C ILE A 185 5.08 -11.79 1.87
N PRO A 186 6.17 -12.04 2.62
CA PRO A 186 7.31 -12.79 2.08
C PRO A 186 6.95 -14.19 1.59
N TYR A 187 5.96 -14.85 2.18
CA TYR A 187 5.49 -16.13 1.65
C TYR A 187 4.67 -15.95 0.36
N LEU A 188 3.83 -14.92 0.29
CA LEU A 188 3.06 -14.57 -0.91
C LEU A 188 3.98 -14.31 -2.11
N GLU A 189 5.07 -13.56 -1.89
CA GLU A 189 6.08 -13.29 -2.92
C GLU A 189 6.80 -14.57 -3.37
N LYS A 190 7.18 -15.43 -2.42
CA LYS A 190 7.80 -16.74 -2.71
C LYS A 190 6.87 -17.64 -3.53
N ASP A 191 5.57 -17.66 -3.22
CA ASP A 191 4.58 -18.58 -3.80
C ASP A 191 4.04 -18.06 -5.15
N GLY A 192 3.72 -16.75 -5.21
CA GLY A 192 3.06 -16.09 -6.34
C GLY A 192 3.99 -15.25 -7.22
N GLY A 193 5.24 -15.00 -6.79
CA GLY A 193 6.15 -14.10 -7.47
C GLY A 193 5.85 -12.63 -7.24
N VAL A 194 6.74 -11.80 -7.78
CA VAL A 194 6.58 -10.34 -7.86
C VAL A 194 6.51 -9.96 -9.33
N TRP A 195 5.53 -9.13 -9.68
CA TRP A 195 5.20 -8.80 -11.05
C TRP A 195 5.11 -7.30 -11.25
N PHE A 196 5.31 -6.89 -12.49
CA PHE A 196 5.11 -5.54 -12.99
C PHE A 196 4.10 -5.55 -14.14
N THR A 197 3.61 -4.39 -14.54
CA THR A 197 2.71 -4.25 -15.70
C THR A 197 3.41 -3.49 -16.83
N ARG A 198 3.23 -3.93 -18.06
CA ARG A 198 3.74 -3.20 -19.23
C ARG A 198 3.09 -1.80 -19.29
N GLY A 199 3.92 -0.78 -19.48
CA GLY A 199 3.49 0.63 -19.48
C GLY A 199 3.37 1.26 -18.10
N GLY A 200 3.75 0.54 -17.03
CA GLY A 200 3.71 1.02 -15.64
C GLY A 200 2.52 0.50 -14.84
N MET A 201 2.58 0.67 -13.55
CA MET A 201 1.53 0.20 -12.62
C MET A 201 0.17 0.86 -12.85
N TYR A 202 0.15 2.04 -13.48
CA TYR A 202 -1.10 2.71 -13.83
C TYR A 202 -1.92 1.94 -14.88
N SER A 203 -1.28 1.08 -15.70
CA SER A 203 -1.99 0.19 -16.64
C SER A 203 -2.99 -0.74 -15.93
N LEU A 204 -2.72 -1.11 -14.67
CA LEU A 204 -3.70 -1.86 -13.85
C LEU A 204 -4.94 -1.00 -13.55
N VAL A 205 -4.75 0.28 -13.25
CA VAL A 205 -5.87 1.21 -12.99
C VAL A 205 -6.70 1.41 -14.26
N GLU A 206 -6.04 1.64 -15.39
CA GLU A 206 -6.71 1.79 -16.70
C GLU A 206 -7.48 0.51 -17.07
N ALA A 207 -6.89 -0.66 -16.85
CA ALA A 207 -7.54 -1.95 -17.11
C ALA A 207 -8.80 -2.14 -16.25
N LEU A 208 -8.74 -1.77 -14.96
CA LEU A 208 -9.90 -1.84 -14.06
C LEU A 208 -10.97 -0.81 -14.42
N ALA A 209 -10.59 0.40 -14.82
CA ALA A 209 -11.52 1.43 -15.29
C ALA A 209 -12.23 0.98 -16.57
N ARG A 210 -11.47 0.44 -17.54
CA ARG A 210 -12.03 -0.13 -18.77
C ARG A 210 -12.96 -1.31 -18.47
N LEU A 211 -12.55 -2.24 -17.61
CA LEU A 211 -13.39 -3.34 -17.16
C LEU A 211 -14.72 -2.83 -16.58
N PHE A 212 -14.65 -1.83 -15.71
CA PHE A 212 -15.84 -1.25 -15.07
C PHE A 212 -16.80 -0.64 -16.09
N THR A 213 -16.30 0.09 -17.09
CA THR A 213 -17.12 0.67 -18.16
C THR A 213 -17.65 -0.41 -19.13
N ASP A 214 -16.85 -1.43 -19.45
CA ASP A 214 -17.25 -2.54 -20.33
C ASP A 214 -18.43 -3.36 -19.76
N ILE A 215 -18.60 -3.37 -18.45
CA ILE A 215 -19.73 -4.02 -17.77
C ILE A 215 -20.85 -3.03 -17.39
N GLY A 216 -20.84 -1.82 -17.97
CA GLY A 216 -21.92 -0.83 -17.87
C GLY A 216 -21.80 0.16 -16.71
N GLY A 217 -20.64 0.25 -16.02
CA GLY A 217 -20.39 1.27 -15.03
C GLY A 217 -20.08 2.64 -15.66
N ARG A 218 -20.30 3.73 -14.92
CA ARG A 218 -20.01 5.09 -15.37
C ARG A 218 -18.97 5.76 -14.47
N ILE A 219 -18.03 6.50 -15.06
CA ILE A 219 -16.98 7.24 -14.36
C ILE A 219 -17.12 8.72 -14.69
N HIS A 220 -17.17 9.56 -13.65
CA HIS A 220 -17.19 11.01 -13.74
C HIS A 220 -15.91 11.55 -13.08
N THR A 221 -14.99 12.02 -13.90
CA THR A 221 -13.77 12.72 -13.43
C THR A 221 -14.06 14.20 -13.17
N ASP A 222 -13.11 14.92 -12.56
CA ASP A 222 -13.25 16.32 -12.17
C ASP A 222 -14.53 16.60 -11.36
N THR A 223 -14.98 15.58 -10.61
CA THR A 223 -16.24 15.59 -9.87
C THR A 223 -15.97 15.27 -8.38
N ALA A 224 -15.68 16.31 -7.62
CA ALA A 224 -15.45 16.18 -6.18
C ALA A 224 -16.78 15.97 -5.42
N VAL A 225 -16.81 14.95 -4.55
CA VAL A 225 -17.90 14.80 -3.58
C VAL A 225 -17.66 15.77 -2.43
N GLU A 226 -18.66 16.60 -2.15
CA GLU A 226 -18.64 17.63 -1.13
C GLU A 226 -19.23 17.15 0.19
N GLU A 227 -20.28 16.30 0.12
CA GLU A 227 -21.01 15.79 1.29
C GLU A 227 -21.63 14.42 0.97
N ILE A 228 -21.65 13.53 1.96
CA ILE A 228 -22.49 12.34 1.98
C ILE A 228 -23.82 12.70 2.66
N LEU A 229 -24.91 12.62 1.92
CA LEU A 229 -26.24 12.99 2.38
C LEU A 229 -26.82 11.91 3.29
N VAL A 230 -27.20 12.30 4.50
CA VAL A 230 -27.71 11.36 5.51
C VAL A 230 -29.11 11.77 5.93
N LYS A 231 -30.06 10.82 5.84
CA LYS A 231 -31.44 10.99 6.33
C LYS A 231 -31.79 9.80 7.23
N ASP A 232 -32.35 10.06 8.39
CA ASP A 232 -32.77 9.04 9.37
C ASP A 232 -31.67 8.00 9.69
N GLY A 233 -30.40 8.45 9.78
CA GLY A 233 -29.25 7.60 10.06
C GLY A 233 -28.81 6.70 8.89
N ARG A 234 -29.27 6.99 7.66
CA ARG A 234 -28.93 6.27 6.44
C ARG A 234 -28.34 7.22 5.39
N ALA A 235 -27.31 6.77 4.70
CA ALA A 235 -26.83 7.46 3.50
C ALA A 235 -27.87 7.31 2.39
N VAL A 236 -28.25 8.43 1.75
CA VAL A 236 -29.26 8.50 0.70
C VAL A 236 -28.71 9.06 -0.60
N GLY A 237 -27.45 9.39 -0.64
CA GLY A 237 -26.79 9.96 -1.81
C GLY A 237 -25.57 10.78 -1.42
N VAL A 238 -25.11 11.58 -2.38
CA VAL A 238 -23.97 12.51 -2.20
C VAL A 238 -24.29 13.86 -2.84
N ARG A 239 -23.62 14.92 -2.38
CA ARG A 239 -23.57 16.21 -3.07
C ARG A 239 -22.25 16.32 -3.82
N ALA A 240 -22.31 16.65 -5.11
CA ALA A 240 -21.15 16.86 -5.96
C ALA A 240 -21.45 17.96 -6.99
N GLY A 241 -20.53 18.92 -7.15
CA GLY A 241 -20.74 20.06 -8.06
C GLY A 241 -22.02 20.88 -7.75
N GLY A 242 -22.39 20.96 -6.48
CA GLY A 242 -23.61 21.63 -6.04
C GLY A 242 -24.93 20.88 -6.30
N ALA A 243 -24.90 19.72 -6.97
CA ALA A 243 -26.07 18.86 -7.23
C ALA A 243 -26.14 17.72 -6.20
N GLU A 244 -27.36 17.32 -5.84
CA GLU A 244 -27.61 16.12 -5.03
C GLU A 244 -27.87 14.92 -5.96
N LEU A 245 -27.08 13.86 -5.76
CA LEU A 245 -27.16 12.61 -6.50
C LEU A 245 -27.66 11.54 -5.53
N GLU A 246 -28.88 11.04 -5.78
CA GLU A 246 -29.47 10.00 -4.95
C GLU A 246 -28.82 8.64 -5.20
N ALA A 247 -28.64 7.86 -4.11
CA ALA A 247 -28.13 6.51 -4.18
C ALA A 247 -28.64 5.65 -3.01
N ASP A 248 -28.97 4.38 -3.30
CA ASP A 248 -29.35 3.40 -2.28
C ASP A 248 -28.16 2.96 -1.41
N VAL A 249 -26.95 3.01 -1.99
CA VAL A 249 -25.69 2.59 -1.38
C VAL A 249 -24.60 3.61 -1.73
N VAL A 250 -23.87 4.08 -0.74
CA VAL A 250 -22.70 4.94 -0.91
C VAL A 250 -21.45 4.18 -0.48
N VAL A 251 -20.44 4.14 -1.34
CA VAL A 251 -19.13 3.53 -1.05
C VAL A 251 -18.06 4.60 -1.10
N SER A 252 -17.37 4.85 0.01
CA SER A 252 -16.24 5.77 0.06
C SER A 252 -14.91 5.01 -0.09
N ASN A 253 -14.11 5.42 -1.08
CA ASN A 253 -12.71 5.02 -1.26
C ASN A 253 -11.74 6.15 -0.90
N ALA A 254 -12.23 7.28 -0.40
CA ALA A 254 -11.40 8.33 0.17
C ALA A 254 -10.80 7.86 1.51
N ASP A 255 -9.80 8.59 2.04
CA ASP A 255 -9.30 8.34 3.38
C ASP A 255 -10.46 8.31 4.39
N VAL A 256 -10.52 7.28 5.24
CA VAL A 256 -11.65 7.07 6.15
C VAL A 256 -11.81 8.22 7.14
N GLY A 257 -10.68 8.72 7.66
CA GLY A 257 -10.70 9.85 8.56
C GLY A 257 -11.15 11.14 7.84
N PHE A 258 -10.70 11.34 6.59
CA PHE A 258 -11.19 12.43 5.74
C PHE A 258 -12.69 12.29 5.48
N THR A 259 -13.16 11.10 5.11
CA THR A 259 -14.59 10.85 4.86
C THR A 259 -15.43 11.23 6.08
N TYR A 260 -15.08 10.71 7.26
CA TYR A 260 -15.84 11.03 8.47
C TYR A 260 -15.73 12.51 8.86
N SER A 261 -14.54 13.13 8.78
CA SER A 261 -14.33 14.49 9.28
C SER A 261 -14.76 15.58 8.30
N ARG A 262 -14.83 15.30 7.00
CA ARG A 262 -15.06 16.30 5.96
C ARG A 262 -16.31 16.07 5.12
N LEU A 263 -16.68 14.80 4.86
CA LEU A 263 -17.81 14.49 4.00
C LEU A 263 -19.09 14.16 4.79
N ILE A 264 -19.01 14.01 6.11
CA ILE A 264 -20.15 13.66 6.97
C ILE A 264 -20.30 14.72 8.05
N ARG A 265 -21.50 15.28 8.19
CA ARG A 265 -21.79 16.24 9.25
C ARG A 265 -21.63 15.61 10.63
N SER A 266 -21.16 16.39 11.60
CA SER A 266 -20.83 15.92 12.95
C SER A 266 -22.01 15.29 13.68
N GLU A 267 -23.23 15.77 13.44
CA GLU A 267 -24.48 15.29 14.04
C GLU A 267 -24.81 13.81 13.70
N HIS A 268 -24.27 13.31 12.57
CA HIS A 268 -24.47 11.93 12.13
C HIS A 268 -23.37 10.97 12.63
N ARG A 269 -22.36 11.50 13.34
CA ARG A 269 -21.20 10.73 13.80
C ARG A 269 -21.24 10.49 15.32
N ARG A 270 -21.47 9.26 15.75
CA ARG A 270 -21.50 8.87 17.16
C ARG A 270 -20.22 8.20 17.61
N LYS A 271 -19.72 7.26 16.81
CA LYS A 271 -18.50 6.48 17.09
C LYS A 271 -17.26 7.17 16.51
N TRP A 272 -17.32 7.64 15.26
CA TRP A 272 -16.21 8.27 14.55
C TRP A 272 -16.22 9.79 14.70
N THR A 273 -16.15 10.25 15.97
CA THR A 273 -16.05 11.68 16.31
C THR A 273 -14.67 12.23 15.95
N ASP A 274 -14.54 13.56 15.80
CA ASP A 274 -13.25 14.21 15.53
C ASP A 274 -12.19 13.87 16.59
N LYS A 275 -12.60 13.77 17.87
CA LYS A 275 -11.71 13.33 18.97
C LYS A 275 -11.18 11.91 18.77
N ARG A 276 -11.98 11.00 18.26
CA ARG A 276 -11.54 9.62 17.97
C ARG A 276 -10.63 9.57 16.76
N ILE A 277 -10.97 10.30 15.69
CA ILE A 277 -10.17 10.39 14.47
C ILE A 277 -8.79 10.97 14.78
N ALA A 278 -8.72 12.05 15.56
CA ALA A 278 -7.46 12.68 15.96
C ALA A 278 -6.53 11.76 16.78
N ARG A 279 -7.08 10.73 17.44
CA ARG A 279 -6.33 9.73 18.22
C ARG A 279 -5.79 8.56 17.39
N LEU A 280 -6.19 8.47 16.12
CA LEU A 280 -5.63 7.44 15.24
C LEU A 280 -4.14 7.71 15.01
N ASP A 281 -3.36 6.65 15.10
CA ASP A 281 -1.99 6.69 14.63
C ASP A 281 -1.98 6.38 13.14
N HIS A 282 -1.54 7.36 12.38
CA HIS A 282 -1.34 7.20 10.93
C HIS A 282 0.07 6.70 10.64
N THR A 283 0.23 6.05 9.50
CA THR A 283 1.53 5.59 9.01
C THR A 283 2.50 6.76 8.85
N MET A 284 3.75 6.43 8.66
CA MET A 284 4.75 7.39 8.19
C MET A 284 4.28 8.07 6.90
N SER A 285 4.89 9.20 6.61
CA SER A 285 4.88 9.83 5.29
C SER A 285 6.13 9.43 4.49
N CYS A 286 6.26 9.99 3.30
CA CYS A 286 7.42 9.79 2.44
C CYS A 286 7.79 11.11 1.76
N VAL A 287 9.07 11.29 1.47
CA VAL A 287 9.54 12.17 0.41
C VAL A 287 9.85 11.29 -0.79
N VAL A 288 9.14 11.53 -1.89
CA VAL A 288 9.29 10.78 -3.14
C VAL A 288 9.88 11.71 -4.20
N LEU A 289 10.97 11.26 -4.81
CA LEU A 289 11.58 11.95 -5.94
C LEU A 289 11.27 11.17 -7.22
N TYR A 290 10.79 11.86 -8.23
CA TYR A 290 10.64 11.39 -9.59
C TYR A 290 11.72 12.03 -10.44
N LEU A 291 12.67 11.22 -10.88
CA LEU A 291 13.88 11.68 -11.58
C LEU A 291 13.95 11.07 -12.98
N GLY A 292 13.81 11.89 -14.01
CA GLY A 292 14.10 11.51 -15.39
C GLY A 292 15.57 11.80 -15.69
N VAL A 293 16.33 10.76 -16.01
CA VAL A 293 17.78 10.86 -16.15
C VAL A 293 18.21 10.37 -17.52
N ARG A 294 19.02 11.14 -18.25
CA ARG A 294 19.59 10.78 -19.56
C ARG A 294 20.82 9.87 -19.43
N ARG A 295 20.69 8.83 -18.60
CA ARG A 295 21.75 7.85 -18.34
C ARG A 295 21.16 6.59 -17.70
N ARG A 296 21.76 5.42 -17.99
CA ARG A 296 21.45 4.15 -17.33
C ARG A 296 22.41 3.88 -16.19
N TYR A 297 21.89 3.20 -15.15
CA TYR A 297 22.67 2.80 -13.98
C TYR A 297 22.60 1.25 -13.79
N PRO A 298 23.56 0.49 -14.34
CA PRO A 298 23.54 -0.98 -14.33
C PRO A 298 23.54 -1.62 -12.91
N LYS A 299 23.89 -0.81 -11.89
CA LYS A 299 23.83 -1.24 -10.49
C LYS A 299 22.40 -1.48 -10.00
N LEU A 300 21.42 -0.81 -10.58
CA LEU A 300 20.03 -0.90 -10.18
C LEU A 300 19.38 -2.19 -10.71
N ALA A 301 18.56 -2.82 -9.88
CA ALA A 301 17.51 -3.74 -10.30
C ALA A 301 16.22 -2.98 -10.50
N HIS A 302 15.16 -3.65 -10.99
CA HIS A 302 13.82 -3.04 -11.10
C HIS A 302 13.38 -2.42 -9.78
N HIS A 303 13.58 -3.15 -8.67
CA HIS A 303 13.43 -2.66 -7.32
C HIS A 303 14.77 -2.77 -6.58
N THR A 304 15.21 -1.66 -6.00
CA THR A 304 16.44 -1.61 -5.22
C THR A 304 16.15 -1.00 -3.85
N LEU A 305 16.52 -1.70 -2.80
CA LEU A 305 16.48 -1.21 -1.42
C LEU A 305 17.89 -0.82 -0.98
N ILE A 306 18.05 0.33 -0.39
CA ILE A 306 19.32 0.78 0.20
C ILE A 306 19.07 1.01 1.69
N LEU A 307 19.86 0.33 2.53
CA LEU A 307 19.63 0.26 3.95
C LEU A 307 20.71 0.96 4.74
N THR A 308 20.27 1.75 5.71
CA THR A 308 21.15 2.29 6.74
C THR A 308 21.57 1.22 7.76
N LYS A 309 22.70 1.45 8.44
CA LYS A 309 23.11 0.66 9.60
C LYS A 309 22.15 0.77 10.80
N ARG A 310 21.50 1.92 10.95
CA ARG A 310 20.62 2.28 12.08
C ARG A 310 19.17 1.87 11.89
N TYR A 311 18.91 0.68 11.36
CA TYR A 311 17.55 0.26 10.96
C TYR A 311 16.48 0.49 12.05
N GLN A 312 16.69 -0.02 13.25
CA GLN A 312 15.73 0.12 14.35
C GLN A 312 15.64 1.57 14.84
N GLU A 313 16.75 2.25 14.97
CA GLU A 313 16.86 3.63 15.43
C GLU A 313 16.23 4.59 14.41
N LEU A 314 16.45 4.37 13.10
CA LEU A 314 15.82 5.14 12.04
C LEU A 314 14.30 5.03 12.09
N LEU A 315 13.77 3.82 12.29
CA LEU A 315 12.33 3.63 12.44
C LEU A 315 11.79 4.30 13.71
N ALA A 316 12.57 4.29 14.80
CA ALA A 316 12.20 5.04 16.00
C ALA A 316 12.24 6.58 15.76
N ASP A 317 13.18 7.09 14.95
CA ASP A 317 13.19 8.50 14.54
C ASP A 317 11.90 8.86 13.78
N ILE A 318 11.50 8.03 12.83
CA ILE A 318 10.33 8.28 11.96
C ILE A 318 9.01 8.14 12.72
N PHE A 319 8.82 7.05 13.46
CA PHE A 319 7.52 6.70 14.04
C PHE A 319 7.31 7.25 15.46
N ASP A 320 8.37 7.29 16.29
CA ASP A 320 8.25 7.60 17.71
C ASP A 320 8.75 9.01 18.03
N ARG A 321 10.01 9.31 17.71
CA ARG A 321 10.60 10.62 17.96
C ARG A 321 10.11 11.70 17.01
N LYS A 322 9.63 11.29 15.82
CA LYS A 322 9.12 12.16 14.76
C LYS A 322 10.10 13.26 14.35
N VAL A 323 11.35 12.86 14.15
CA VAL A 323 12.44 13.74 13.71
C VAL A 323 12.91 13.36 12.32
N LEU A 324 13.39 14.34 11.56
CA LEU A 324 13.98 14.12 10.24
C LEU A 324 15.41 13.61 10.44
N ALA A 325 15.65 12.35 10.11
CA ALA A 325 16.96 11.72 10.30
C ALA A 325 17.99 12.23 9.28
N ASP A 326 19.27 12.19 9.67
CA ASP A 326 20.38 12.55 8.78
C ASP A 326 20.84 11.39 7.90
N ASP A 327 20.50 10.16 8.27
CA ASP A 327 20.73 8.95 7.48
C ASP A 327 19.42 8.41 6.89
N PHE A 328 19.52 7.66 5.79
CA PHE A 328 18.35 7.20 5.06
C PHE A 328 18.41 5.69 4.85
N SER A 329 17.25 5.03 4.99
CA SER A 329 16.91 3.87 4.17
C SER A 329 16.00 4.35 3.06
N MET A 330 16.16 3.82 1.87
CA MET A 330 15.35 4.24 0.73
C MET A 330 15.01 3.07 -0.19
N TYR A 331 13.92 3.26 -0.92
CA TYR A 331 13.49 2.37 -1.97
C TYR A 331 13.59 3.09 -3.31
N LEU A 332 14.24 2.44 -4.29
CA LEU A 332 14.33 2.89 -5.67
C LEU A 332 13.55 1.95 -6.57
N HIS A 333 12.75 2.52 -7.45
CA HIS A 333 12.08 1.81 -8.54
C HIS A 333 12.63 2.35 -9.85
N ALA A 334 13.19 1.46 -10.66
CA ALA A 334 13.75 1.74 -11.98
C ALA A 334 13.00 0.88 -13.03
N PRO A 335 11.77 1.25 -13.42
CA PRO A 335 10.91 0.44 -14.30
C PRO A 335 11.54 0.22 -15.66
N THR A 336 12.42 1.09 -16.12
CA THR A 336 13.13 0.99 -17.38
C THR A 336 14.07 -0.21 -17.48
N VAL A 337 14.42 -0.85 -16.36
CA VAL A 337 15.15 -2.14 -16.32
C VAL A 337 14.29 -3.23 -16.97
N THR A 338 12.99 -3.20 -16.77
CA THR A 338 12.02 -4.21 -17.26
C THR A 338 11.25 -3.73 -18.50
N ASP A 339 10.86 -2.47 -18.53
CA ASP A 339 10.13 -1.82 -19.63
C ASP A 339 10.88 -0.56 -20.11
N PRO A 340 11.80 -0.71 -21.07
CA PRO A 340 12.56 0.43 -21.59
C PRO A 340 11.73 1.56 -22.16
N GLY A 341 10.47 1.31 -22.56
CA GLY A 341 9.54 2.30 -23.08
C GLY A 341 9.09 3.37 -22.06
N MET A 342 9.41 3.20 -20.78
CA MET A 342 9.07 4.16 -19.74
C MET A 342 10.03 5.37 -19.65
N ALA A 343 11.06 5.44 -20.49
CA ALA A 343 11.95 6.61 -20.63
C ALA A 343 12.39 6.77 -22.10
N PRO A 344 12.94 7.93 -22.49
CA PRO A 344 13.63 8.10 -23.76
C PRO A 344 14.79 7.11 -23.89
N GLU A 345 15.20 6.82 -25.14
CA GLU A 345 16.30 5.90 -25.41
C GLU A 345 17.58 6.28 -24.64
N GLY A 346 18.18 5.32 -23.96
CA GLY A 346 19.35 5.53 -23.11
C GLY A 346 19.07 6.23 -21.77
N GLY A 347 17.81 6.64 -21.54
CA GLY A 347 17.38 7.28 -20.30
C GLY A 347 16.84 6.29 -19.28
N GLU A 348 16.57 6.79 -18.08
CA GLU A 348 16.00 6.02 -16.96
C GLU A 348 15.00 6.86 -16.18
N SER A 349 13.81 6.29 -15.91
CA SER A 349 12.87 6.84 -14.97
C SER A 349 13.16 6.26 -13.60
N LEU A 350 13.43 7.12 -12.62
CA LEU A 350 13.69 6.71 -11.24
C LEU A 350 12.60 7.24 -10.32
N TYR A 351 12.06 6.37 -9.51
CA TYR A 351 11.23 6.70 -8.36
C TYR A 351 12.05 6.41 -7.11
N VAL A 352 12.31 7.42 -6.29
CA VAL A 352 13.10 7.30 -5.07
C VAL A 352 12.19 7.65 -3.89
N LEU A 353 11.92 6.68 -3.03
CA LEU A 353 11.09 6.86 -1.85
C LEU A 353 11.96 6.82 -0.59
N VAL A 354 11.90 7.89 0.20
CA VAL A 354 12.54 7.99 1.51
C VAL A 354 11.44 8.14 2.56
N PRO A 355 11.31 7.19 3.52
CA PRO A 355 10.35 7.32 4.60
C PRO A 355 10.72 8.47 5.53
N VAL A 356 9.71 9.25 5.91
CA VAL A 356 9.85 10.40 6.83
C VAL A 356 8.67 10.44 7.80
N PRO A 357 8.77 11.17 8.92
CA PRO A 357 7.63 11.39 9.80
C PRO A 357 6.44 12.01 9.06
N ASN A 358 5.22 11.69 9.49
CA ASN A 358 4.02 12.35 9.00
C ASN A 358 3.87 13.75 9.63
N LEU A 359 2.86 14.52 9.21
CA LEU A 359 2.65 15.92 9.61
C LEU A 359 2.25 16.11 11.10
N LYS A 360 2.19 15.05 11.91
CA LYS A 360 2.16 15.17 13.37
C LYS A 360 3.54 15.51 13.97
N ALA A 361 4.62 15.44 13.17
CA ALA A 361 5.93 15.94 13.54
C ALA A 361 5.99 17.46 13.44
N ASP A 362 6.71 18.07 14.36
CA ASP A 362 7.02 19.51 14.32
C ASP A 362 8.20 19.77 13.36
N ILE A 363 7.94 19.61 12.05
CA ILE A 363 8.91 19.80 10.97
C ILE A 363 8.36 20.88 10.04
N ASP A 364 9.12 21.94 9.85
CA ASP A 364 8.83 22.97 8.85
C ASP A 364 9.19 22.46 7.45
N TRP A 365 8.25 21.79 6.80
CA TRP A 365 8.46 21.23 5.47
C TRP A 365 8.65 22.28 4.36
N GLU A 366 8.29 23.55 4.57
CA GLU A 366 8.60 24.62 3.60
C GLU A 366 10.08 24.90 3.55
N ARG A 367 10.70 24.83 4.71
CA ARG A 367 12.12 25.06 4.86
C ARG A 367 12.97 23.82 4.63
N GLU A 368 12.53 22.66 5.12
CA GLU A 368 13.35 21.43 5.21
C GLU A 368 13.32 20.57 3.95
N GLU A 369 12.25 20.66 3.12
CA GLU A 369 12.08 19.76 1.94
C GLU A 369 13.22 19.92 0.94
N GLY A 370 13.58 21.15 0.55
CA GLY A 370 14.64 21.40 -0.42
C GLY A 370 15.99 20.84 0.03
N PRO A 371 16.52 21.25 1.21
CA PRO A 371 17.76 20.70 1.76
C PRO A 371 17.75 19.19 1.92
N PHE A 372 16.60 18.60 2.31
CA PHE A 372 16.46 17.14 2.46
C PHE A 372 16.57 16.42 1.11
N VAL A 373 15.92 16.94 0.08
CA VAL A 373 16.01 16.42 -1.30
C VAL A 373 17.45 16.50 -1.81
N ASP A 374 18.16 17.58 -1.56
CA ASP A 374 19.55 17.73 -1.97
C ASP A 374 20.47 16.71 -1.28
N ARG A 375 20.25 16.43 0.02
CA ARG A 375 20.98 15.37 0.74
C ARG A 375 20.71 13.98 0.14
N ILE A 376 19.47 13.70 -0.28
CA ILE A 376 19.11 12.42 -0.93
C ILE A 376 19.87 12.28 -2.26
N ILE A 377 19.89 13.32 -3.09
CA ILE A 377 20.59 13.30 -4.41
C ILE A 377 22.09 13.13 -4.19
N ASP A 378 22.69 13.87 -3.25
CA ASP A 378 24.12 13.77 -2.91
C ASP A 378 24.47 12.36 -2.39
N PHE A 379 23.59 11.76 -1.60
CA PHE A 379 23.75 10.38 -1.14
C PHE A 379 23.73 9.41 -2.34
N LEU A 380 22.77 9.53 -3.24
CA LEU A 380 22.63 8.65 -4.41
C LEU A 380 23.85 8.74 -5.34
N GLU A 381 24.40 9.94 -5.57
CA GLU A 381 25.63 10.10 -6.36
C GLU A 381 26.82 9.38 -5.73
N ARG A 382 27.03 9.58 -4.42
CA ARG A 382 28.11 8.89 -3.69
C ARG A 382 27.91 7.37 -3.60
N TRP A 383 26.66 6.94 -3.50
CA TRP A 383 26.33 5.51 -3.41
C TRP A 383 26.57 4.76 -4.71
N GLY A 384 26.49 5.41 -5.85
CA GLY A 384 26.79 4.80 -7.14
C GLY A 384 26.01 5.28 -8.33
N LEU A 385 25.15 6.30 -8.18
CA LEU A 385 24.49 6.97 -9.31
C LEU A 385 25.34 8.19 -9.75
N ALA A 386 26.60 7.94 -10.05
CA ALA A 386 27.55 9.00 -10.41
C ALA A 386 27.04 9.86 -11.57
N GLY A 387 27.13 11.20 -11.45
CA GLY A 387 26.65 12.16 -12.42
C GLY A 387 25.13 12.28 -12.49
N LEU A 388 24.39 11.88 -11.44
CA LEU A 388 22.94 12.00 -11.38
C LEU A 388 22.47 13.42 -11.64
N ARG A 389 23.07 14.42 -10.98
CA ARG A 389 22.72 15.85 -11.15
C ARG A 389 22.98 16.33 -12.58
N GLU A 390 24.10 15.91 -13.18
CA GLU A 390 24.53 16.33 -14.53
C GLU A 390 23.57 15.83 -15.62
N HIS A 391 23.02 14.62 -15.43
CA HIS A 391 22.14 13.97 -16.42
C HIS A 391 20.66 14.11 -16.09
N LEU A 392 20.29 14.90 -15.06
CA LEU A 392 18.92 15.06 -14.61
C LEU A 392 18.13 15.97 -15.56
N GLU A 393 17.08 15.45 -16.18
CA GLU A 393 16.19 16.18 -17.09
C GLU A 393 14.84 16.50 -16.48
N VAL A 394 14.34 15.61 -15.60
CA VAL A 394 13.09 15.79 -14.86
C VAL A 394 13.36 15.59 -13.38
N LYS A 395 12.91 16.55 -12.57
CA LYS A 395 12.87 16.43 -11.10
C LYS A 395 11.52 16.89 -10.58
N ARG A 396 10.76 15.98 -9.99
CA ARG A 396 9.56 16.30 -9.21
C ARG A 396 9.69 15.72 -7.82
N VAL A 397 9.18 16.43 -6.85
CA VAL A 397 9.13 16.01 -5.44
C VAL A 397 7.67 15.88 -5.03
N PHE A 398 7.37 14.89 -4.20
CA PHE A 398 6.08 14.68 -3.60
C PHE A 398 6.29 14.37 -2.11
N GLY A 399 5.96 15.33 -1.27
CA GLY A 399 6.23 15.29 0.16
C GLY A 399 4.99 15.11 1.04
N PRO A 400 5.16 15.15 2.37
CA PRO A 400 4.07 14.98 3.32
C PRO A 400 2.89 15.95 3.11
N ARG A 401 3.17 17.18 2.67
CA ARG A 401 2.13 18.18 2.36
C ARG A 401 1.31 17.78 1.14
N ASP A 402 1.96 17.23 0.09
CA ASP A 402 1.26 16.75 -1.10
C ASP A 402 0.32 15.57 -0.78
N PHE A 403 0.74 14.65 0.12
CA PHE A 403 -0.15 13.59 0.58
C PHE A 403 -1.41 14.16 1.24
N ARG A 404 -1.29 15.20 2.07
CA ARG A 404 -2.43 15.87 2.70
C ARG A 404 -3.28 16.61 1.67
N ASP A 405 -2.67 17.47 0.86
CA ASP A 405 -3.37 18.48 0.07
C ASP A 405 -3.91 17.92 -1.24
N ARG A 406 -3.18 16.97 -1.87
CA ARG A 406 -3.54 16.40 -3.17
C ARG A 406 -4.24 15.03 -3.08
N LEU A 407 -4.03 14.30 -1.99
CA LEU A 407 -4.62 12.96 -1.78
C LEU A 407 -5.58 12.92 -0.59
N SER A 408 -5.88 14.06 0.03
CA SER A 408 -6.78 14.16 1.19
C SER A 408 -6.41 13.20 2.34
N SER A 409 -5.09 12.95 2.50
CA SER A 409 -4.58 12.06 3.54
C SER A 409 -4.43 12.80 4.86
N LEU A 410 -5.14 12.36 5.90
CA LEU A 410 -4.97 12.96 7.22
C LEU A 410 -3.52 12.87 7.70
N ASP A 411 -3.01 13.96 8.29
CA ASP A 411 -1.62 14.05 8.76
C ASP A 411 -0.56 13.77 7.68
N GLY A 412 -0.91 13.88 6.40
CA GLY A 412 0.02 13.63 5.29
C GLY A 412 0.57 12.20 5.25
N ASN A 413 -0.16 11.23 5.76
CA ASN A 413 0.26 9.83 5.77
C ASN A 413 0.33 9.25 4.35
N ALA A 414 1.30 8.34 4.10
CA ALA A 414 1.44 7.71 2.79
C ALA A 414 0.54 6.46 2.60
N PHE A 415 0.19 5.73 3.68
CA PHE A 415 -0.45 4.42 3.59
C PHE A 415 -1.74 4.27 4.41
N GLY A 416 -2.24 5.34 5.06
CA GLY A 416 -3.45 5.31 5.88
C GLY A 416 -3.16 5.08 7.37
N ILE A 417 -4.03 4.32 8.04
CA ILE A 417 -3.93 4.02 9.47
C ILE A 417 -2.81 3.01 9.72
N GLU A 418 -1.95 3.27 10.71
CA GLU A 418 -0.81 2.40 11.05
C GLU A 418 -1.28 0.97 11.40
N PRO A 419 -0.69 -0.08 10.78
CA PRO A 419 -1.09 -1.46 10.98
C PRO A 419 -0.47 -2.04 12.27
N LYS A 420 -0.85 -1.50 13.41
CA LYS A 420 -0.51 -2.02 14.74
C LYS A 420 -1.67 -2.82 15.33
N LEU A 421 -1.38 -3.68 16.32
CA LEU A 421 -2.35 -4.61 16.88
C LEU A 421 -3.67 -3.93 17.33
N THR A 422 -3.57 -2.74 17.92
CA THR A 422 -4.73 -1.96 18.40
C THR A 422 -5.50 -1.20 17.30
N GLN A 423 -5.04 -1.29 16.05
CA GLN A 423 -5.64 -0.64 14.88
C GLN A 423 -5.76 -1.60 13.68
N THR A 424 -5.80 -2.91 13.93
CA THR A 424 -5.90 -3.97 12.94
C THR A 424 -7.15 -4.81 13.20
N ALA A 425 -7.66 -5.52 12.20
CA ALA A 425 -8.85 -6.37 12.25
C ALA A 425 -10.07 -5.60 12.78
N TRP A 426 -10.71 -6.06 13.86
CA TRP A 426 -11.90 -5.43 14.45
C TRP A 426 -11.68 -4.00 14.99
N PHE A 427 -10.44 -3.65 15.33
CA PHE A 427 -10.11 -2.31 15.82
C PHE A 427 -9.94 -1.27 14.69
N ARG A 428 -9.84 -1.71 13.44
CA ARG A 428 -9.76 -0.85 12.27
C ARG A 428 -11.16 -0.35 11.89
N PRO A 429 -11.32 0.81 11.23
CA PRO A 429 -12.62 1.21 10.66
C PRO A 429 -13.18 0.07 9.80
N HIS A 430 -14.44 -0.26 10.03
CA HIS A 430 -15.09 -1.39 9.37
C HIS A 430 -15.43 -1.08 7.91
N ASN A 431 -15.62 -2.12 7.09
CA ASN A 431 -16.06 -1.97 5.70
C ASN A 431 -17.52 -1.49 5.58
N ALA A 432 -18.37 -1.78 6.57
CA ALA A 432 -19.68 -1.13 6.75
C ALA A 432 -19.55 -0.03 7.80
N SER A 433 -20.10 1.15 7.52
CA SER A 433 -20.05 2.27 8.49
C SER A 433 -20.70 1.87 9.81
N GLU A 434 -20.02 2.21 10.90
CA GLU A 434 -20.50 1.96 12.26
C GLU A 434 -21.49 3.03 12.74
N ASP A 435 -21.58 4.15 12.04
CA ASP A 435 -22.44 5.29 12.36
C ASP A 435 -23.63 5.44 11.41
N ILE A 436 -23.48 5.05 10.13
CA ILE A 436 -24.44 5.39 9.07
C ILE A 436 -24.76 4.14 8.25
N LYS A 437 -26.03 3.74 8.21
CA LYS A 437 -26.50 2.63 7.37
C LYS A 437 -26.37 2.99 5.89
N GLY A 438 -26.08 1.99 5.03
CA GLY A 438 -25.97 2.21 3.59
C GLY A 438 -24.68 2.93 3.16
N LEU A 439 -23.78 3.25 4.10
CA LEU A 439 -22.45 3.76 3.84
C LEU A 439 -21.41 2.66 4.06
N TYR A 440 -20.53 2.47 3.10
CA TYR A 440 -19.47 1.46 3.12
C TYR A 440 -18.12 2.07 2.79
N PHE A 441 -17.05 1.35 3.18
CA PHE A 441 -15.66 1.79 2.97
C PHE A 441 -14.84 0.73 2.28
N VAL A 442 -13.95 1.17 1.39
CA VAL A 442 -12.91 0.37 0.74
C VAL A 442 -11.56 1.08 0.78
N GLY A 443 -10.51 0.38 0.45
CA GLY A 443 -9.17 0.94 0.35
C GLY A 443 -8.32 0.80 1.62
N ALA A 444 -7.23 1.55 1.68
CA ALA A 444 -6.19 1.40 2.69
C ALA A 444 -6.63 1.74 4.12
N GLY A 445 -7.64 2.58 4.29
CA GLY A 445 -8.12 3.04 5.60
C GLY A 445 -8.98 2.05 6.38
N THR A 446 -9.53 1.02 5.70
CA THR A 446 -10.42 0.02 6.28
C THR A 446 -9.78 -1.38 6.28
N HIS A 447 -10.50 -2.40 6.76
CA HIS A 447 -10.04 -3.79 6.73
C HIS A 447 -9.96 -4.31 5.26
N PRO A 448 -8.90 -5.10 4.89
CA PRO A 448 -7.77 -5.53 5.72
C PRO A 448 -6.65 -4.50 5.86
N GLY A 449 -6.54 -3.50 4.99
CA GLY A 449 -5.55 -2.45 5.07
C GLY A 449 -4.89 -2.11 3.74
N ALA A 450 -3.71 -1.46 3.81
CA ALA A 450 -2.96 -0.98 2.66
C ALA A 450 -2.30 -2.09 1.83
N GLY A 451 -1.77 -1.71 0.66
CA GLY A 451 -1.18 -2.60 -0.35
C GLY A 451 -2.20 -3.02 -1.42
N VAL A 452 -1.74 -3.26 -2.65
CA VAL A 452 -2.63 -3.64 -3.78
C VAL A 452 -3.53 -4.82 -3.44
N PRO A 453 -3.01 -5.95 -2.88
CA PRO A 453 -3.87 -7.05 -2.44
C PRO A 453 -4.87 -6.64 -1.36
N GLY A 454 -4.43 -5.85 -0.38
CA GLY A 454 -5.26 -5.41 0.73
C GLY A 454 -6.43 -4.55 0.28
N VAL A 455 -6.20 -3.58 -0.59
CA VAL A 455 -7.28 -2.69 -1.08
C VAL A 455 -8.27 -3.44 -1.95
N MET A 456 -7.82 -4.43 -2.73
CA MET A 456 -8.72 -5.29 -3.52
C MET A 456 -9.57 -6.21 -2.63
N LEU A 457 -8.98 -6.85 -1.63
CA LEU A 457 -9.70 -7.66 -0.65
C LEU A 457 -10.70 -6.81 0.17
N SER A 458 -10.41 -5.52 0.38
CA SER A 458 -11.37 -4.62 1.04
C SER A 458 -12.65 -4.42 0.24
N ALA A 459 -12.57 -4.44 -1.10
CA ALA A 459 -13.75 -4.38 -1.97
C ALA A 459 -14.59 -5.66 -1.87
N GLU A 460 -13.95 -6.82 -1.74
CA GLU A 460 -14.66 -8.09 -1.52
C GLU A 460 -15.35 -8.10 -0.14
N ALA A 461 -14.65 -7.65 0.92
CA ALA A 461 -15.22 -7.52 2.26
C ALA A 461 -16.42 -6.56 2.28
N MET A 462 -16.32 -5.43 1.59
CA MET A 462 -17.42 -4.47 1.41
C MET A 462 -18.59 -5.11 0.67
N ALA A 463 -18.35 -5.81 -0.43
CA ALA A 463 -19.39 -6.50 -1.19
C ALA A 463 -20.13 -7.55 -0.33
N TYR A 464 -19.40 -8.25 0.53
CA TYR A 464 -20.00 -9.15 1.52
C TYR A 464 -20.93 -8.40 2.50
N CYS A 465 -20.49 -7.23 3.02
CA CYS A 465 -21.32 -6.41 3.90
C CYS A 465 -22.61 -5.97 3.24
N ILE A 466 -22.55 -5.48 1.99
CA ILE A 466 -23.73 -5.05 1.23
C ILE A 466 -24.73 -6.22 1.10
N ARG A 467 -24.27 -7.38 0.61
CA ARG A 467 -25.15 -8.56 0.44
C ARG A 467 -25.80 -9.00 1.76
N ARG A 468 -25.04 -9.00 2.85
CA ARG A 468 -25.53 -9.35 4.18
C ARG A 468 -26.62 -8.38 4.64
N ASP A 469 -26.37 -7.08 4.49
CA ASP A 469 -27.28 -6.04 4.97
C ASP A 469 -28.58 -6.01 4.14
N GLU A 470 -28.54 -6.32 2.85
CA GLU A 470 -29.73 -6.47 2.01
C GLU A 470 -30.54 -7.74 2.35
N ALA A 471 -29.87 -8.87 2.58
CA ALA A 471 -30.55 -10.10 3.00
C ALA A 471 -31.32 -9.89 4.32
N TRP A 472 -30.73 -9.14 5.25
CA TRP A 472 -31.38 -8.76 6.51
C TRP A 472 -32.62 -7.87 6.28
N GLN A 473 -32.56 -6.91 5.34
CA GLN A 473 -33.69 -6.03 4.99
C GLN A 473 -34.86 -6.79 4.35
N ARG A 474 -34.58 -7.88 3.61
CA ARG A 474 -35.60 -8.74 2.98
C ARG A 474 -36.19 -9.80 3.92
N GLY A 475 -35.84 -9.79 5.23
CA GLY A 475 -36.37 -10.73 6.23
C GLY A 475 -35.70 -12.10 6.23
N GLY A 476 -34.57 -12.26 5.53
CA GLY A 476 -33.74 -13.46 5.54
C GLY A 476 -32.66 -13.35 6.63
N GLY A 477 -32.89 -13.98 7.77
CA GLY A 477 -31.79 -14.24 8.70
C GLY A 477 -30.83 -15.26 8.09
N LEU A 478 -29.51 -14.98 8.11
CA LEU A 478 -28.44 -15.96 7.87
C LEU A 478 -28.27 -16.85 9.07
#